data_05082d7b5c4744915b58f32bf129bcae
#
_entry.id   05082d7b5c4744915b58f32bf129bcae
#
_cell.length_a   1.000
_cell.length_b   1.000
_cell.length_c   1.000
_cell.angle_alpha   90.00
_cell.angle_beta   90.00
_cell.angle_gamma   90.00
#
_symmetry.space_group_name_H-M   'P 1'
#
loop_
_entity.id
_entity.type
_entity.pdbx_description
1 polymer ?
#
loop_
_entity_poly.entity_id
_entity_poly.type
_entity_poly.pdbx_seq_one_letter_code
_entity_poly.pdbx_strand_id
1 'polypeptide(L)'
;MTLAEAQDAMALILRGDAAPEAVGALLMVMRLRGETPEEIAGFTAALRAHVVGKLPKADLDWPSYAAGRSRGVPLFLLAARLVGQAGYSISMHGWNSHQSANASVREVIDLAGPQVAYTPLETLSPAAFSILNLRDTLGLRSCFNTVLRMWNPSEAPATVQGVFHPSYRSLQAQAAQLLGQQDLSIIKGGGGEFERHPSKDIALFGLRDGAHIQQTAAPILDDTRRLHETGDVIDLQGLWQGRVDDPFAIATVTGTAALALWTLKASPTLSQADQMARSLWDQRHQSKEQSA
;
A
#
# COMPACT_ATOMS: atom_id res chain seq x y z
N MET A 1 -19.30 -15.04 -7.96
CA MET A 1 -19.62 -15.53 -6.59
C MET A 1 -20.20 -14.39 -5.79
N THR A 2 -21.12 -14.66 -4.91
CA THR A 2 -21.50 -13.74 -3.83
C THR A 2 -20.35 -13.58 -2.85
N LEU A 3 -20.41 -12.59 -1.95
CA LEU A 3 -19.40 -12.39 -0.92
C LEU A 3 -19.23 -13.63 -0.04
N ALA A 4 -20.35 -14.27 0.39
CA ALA A 4 -20.32 -15.46 1.24
C ALA A 4 -19.69 -16.67 0.52
N GLU A 5 -20.08 -16.93 -0.74
CA GLU A 5 -19.49 -18.03 -1.53
C GLU A 5 -17.98 -17.81 -1.75
N ALA A 6 -17.57 -16.56 -2.00
CA ALA A 6 -16.15 -16.22 -2.16
C ALA A 6 -15.39 -16.41 -0.84
N GLN A 7 -15.97 -15.99 0.28
CA GLN A 7 -15.39 -16.19 1.60
C GLN A 7 -15.20 -17.68 1.93
N ASP A 8 -16.21 -18.50 1.68
CA ASP A 8 -16.15 -19.95 1.91
C ASP A 8 -15.09 -20.61 1.01
N ALA A 9 -15.06 -20.27 -0.28
CA ALA A 9 -14.08 -20.79 -1.22
C ALA A 9 -12.65 -20.46 -0.79
N MET A 10 -12.38 -19.20 -0.42
CA MET A 10 -11.05 -18.80 0.02
C MET A 10 -10.68 -19.41 1.38
N ALA A 11 -11.64 -19.60 2.28
CA ALA A 11 -11.40 -20.29 3.55
C ALA A 11 -10.97 -21.76 3.34
N LEU A 12 -11.59 -22.49 2.38
CA LEU A 12 -11.15 -23.83 1.99
C LEU A 12 -9.72 -23.82 1.43
N ILE A 13 -9.40 -22.86 0.57
CA ILE A 13 -8.07 -22.74 -0.03
C ILE A 13 -7.01 -22.47 1.05
N LEU A 14 -7.27 -21.54 1.96
CA LEU A 14 -6.34 -21.18 3.04
C LEU A 14 -6.06 -22.33 4.02
N ARG A 15 -7.03 -23.21 4.23
CA ARG A 15 -6.87 -24.44 5.05
C ARG A 15 -6.18 -25.58 4.30
N GLY A 16 -6.01 -25.49 2.98
CA GLY A 16 -5.48 -26.56 2.15
C GLY A 16 -6.48 -27.67 1.83
N ASP A 17 -7.79 -27.42 2.02
CA ASP A 17 -8.87 -28.39 1.79
C ASP A 17 -9.32 -28.43 0.31
N ALA A 18 -8.79 -27.54 -0.53
CA ALA A 18 -9.12 -27.50 -1.95
C ALA A 18 -8.02 -28.15 -2.81
N ALA A 19 -8.41 -28.91 -3.84
CA ALA A 19 -7.48 -29.51 -4.79
C ALA A 19 -6.67 -28.40 -5.52
N PRO A 20 -5.34 -28.52 -5.67
CA PRO A 20 -4.50 -27.49 -6.30
C PRO A 20 -4.95 -27.10 -7.72
N GLU A 21 -5.43 -28.08 -8.49
CA GLU A 21 -5.95 -27.88 -9.84
C GLU A 21 -7.20 -27.00 -9.84
N ALA A 22 -8.11 -27.21 -8.87
CA ALA A 22 -9.31 -26.40 -8.71
C ALA A 22 -8.96 -24.97 -8.29
N VAL A 23 -7.97 -24.78 -7.41
CA VAL A 23 -7.46 -23.46 -7.00
C VAL A 23 -6.89 -22.73 -8.22
N GLY A 24 -6.03 -23.40 -9.00
CA GLY A 24 -5.44 -22.82 -10.21
C GLY A 24 -6.52 -22.42 -11.22
N ALA A 25 -7.48 -23.31 -11.49
CA ALA A 25 -8.59 -23.05 -12.41
C ALA A 25 -9.43 -21.84 -11.95
N LEU A 26 -9.83 -21.78 -10.68
CA LEU A 26 -10.59 -20.67 -10.11
C LEU A 26 -9.88 -19.34 -10.29
N LEU A 27 -8.61 -19.26 -9.89
CA LEU A 27 -7.81 -18.03 -9.97
C LEU A 27 -7.64 -17.56 -11.41
N MET A 28 -7.45 -18.46 -12.37
CA MET A 28 -7.28 -18.10 -13.78
C MET A 28 -8.61 -17.71 -14.45
N VAL A 29 -9.71 -18.38 -14.13
CA VAL A 29 -11.06 -17.96 -14.60
C VAL A 29 -11.39 -16.56 -14.09
N MET A 30 -11.14 -16.27 -12.82
CA MET A 30 -11.33 -14.92 -12.26
C MET A 30 -10.43 -13.89 -12.95
N ARG A 31 -9.18 -14.24 -13.21
CA ARG A 31 -8.23 -13.37 -13.93
C ARG A 31 -8.69 -13.02 -15.35
N LEU A 32 -9.30 -13.95 -16.06
CA LEU A 32 -9.79 -13.77 -17.43
C LEU A 32 -11.10 -12.97 -17.47
N ARG A 33 -12.03 -13.27 -16.57
CA ARG A 33 -13.34 -12.65 -16.49
C ARG A 33 -13.31 -11.26 -15.86
N GLY A 34 -12.33 -11.01 -15.02
CA GLY A 34 -12.32 -9.90 -14.06
C GLY A 34 -13.05 -10.28 -12.77
N GLU A 35 -12.60 -9.70 -11.68
CA GLU A 35 -13.15 -9.90 -10.34
C GLU A 35 -14.28 -8.90 -10.07
N THR A 36 -15.21 -9.28 -9.18
CA THR A 36 -16.23 -8.37 -8.64
C THR A 36 -15.82 -7.86 -7.25
N PRO A 37 -16.41 -6.74 -6.79
CA PRO A 37 -16.18 -6.25 -5.42
C PRO A 37 -16.52 -7.28 -4.35
N GLU A 38 -17.59 -8.05 -4.54
CA GLU A 38 -18.05 -9.10 -3.62
C GLU A 38 -17.04 -10.24 -3.51
N GLU A 39 -16.45 -10.64 -4.64
CA GLU A 39 -15.43 -11.69 -4.68
C GLU A 39 -14.14 -11.27 -3.98
N ILE A 40 -13.69 -10.06 -4.24
CA ILE A 40 -12.50 -9.49 -3.56
C ILE A 40 -12.78 -9.32 -2.05
N ALA A 41 -13.95 -8.81 -1.69
CA ALA A 41 -14.34 -8.66 -0.28
C ALA A 41 -14.43 -10.00 0.43
N GLY A 42 -15.06 -11.02 -0.18
CA GLY A 42 -15.17 -12.36 0.40
C GLY A 42 -13.80 -13.01 0.61
N PHE A 43 -12.92 -12.96 -0.38
CA PHE A 43 -11.55 -13.47 -0.26
C PHE A 43 -10.76 -12.75 0.84
N THR A 44 -10.92 -11.43 0.93
CA THR A 44 -10.27 -10.62 1.97
C THR A 44 -10.83 -10.95 3.36
N ALA A 45 -12.14 -11.14 3.50
CA ALA A 45 -12.77 -11.53 4.76
C ALA A 45 -12.26 -12.88 5.26
N ALA A 46 -12.14 -13.87 4.36
CA ALA A 46 -11.55 -15.17 4.70
C ALA A 46 -10.09 -15.04 5.16
N LEU A 47 -9.30 -14.21 4.47
CA LEU A 47 -7.90 -13.97 4.84
C LEU A 47 -7.79 -13.29 6.21
N ARG A 48 -8.65 -12.30 6.51
CA ARG A 48 -8.72 -11.65 7.83
C ARG A 48 -9.04 -12.66 8.95
N ALA A 49 -9.96 -13.57 8.69
CA ALA A 49 -10.30 -14.62 9.64
C ALA A 49 -9.20 -15.69 9.83
N HIS A 50 -8.28 -15.82 8.88
CA HIS A 50 -7.20 -16.82 8.89
C HIS A 50 -5.89 -16.30 9.52
N VAL A 51 -5.86 -15.08 10.05
CA VAL A 51 -4.65 -14.52 10.66
C VAL A 51 -4.22 -15.31 11.88
N VAL A 52 -2.98 -15.79 11.87
CA VAL A 52 -2.36 -16.51 12.98
C VAL A 52 -1.57 -15.48 13.82
N GLY A 53 -2.18 -15.05 14.91
CA GLY A 53 -1.55 -14.10 15.84
C GLY A 53 -2.14 -12.68 15.73
N LYS A 54 -1.98 -11.91 16.81
CA LYS A 54 -2.40 -10.50 16.85
C LYS A 54 -1.23 -9.61 16.50
N LEU A 55 -1.38 -8.83 15.44
CA LEU A 55 -0.47 -7.71 15.19
C LEU A 55 -0.75 -6.56 16.18
N PRO A 56 0.25 -5.74 16.48
CA PRO A 56 0.03 -4.49 17.20
C PRO A 56 -1.04 -3.65 16.46
N LYS A 57 -1.91 -3.01 17.20
CA LYS A 57 -2.84 -2.03 16.63
C LYS A 57 -2.04 -0.89 16.02
N ALA A 58 -2.51 -0.40 14.89
CA ALA A 58 -1.93 0.73 14.20
C ALA A 58 -3.02 1.72 13.77
N ASP A 59 -2.64 2.97 13.56
CA ASP A 59 -3.53 3.99 13.04
C ASP A 59 -3.72 3.87 11.54
N LEU A 60 -2.67 3.40 10.84
CA LEU A 60 -2.62 3.27 9.40
C LEU A 60 -2.10 1.91 8.96
N ASP A 61 -2.83 1.25 8.08
CA ASP A 61 -2.36 0.09 7.32
C ASP A 61 -1.75 0.54 5.99
N TRP A 62 -0.53 0.03 5.70
CA TRP A 62 0.21 0.38 4.48
C TRP A 62 0.78 -0.87 3.81
N PRO A 63 0.00 -1.54 2.96
CA PRO A 63 0.47 -2.72 2.24
C PRO A 63 1.50 -2.38 1.16
N SER A 64 2.56 -3.18 1.07
CA SER A 64 3.62 -3.09 0.06
C SER A 64 3.77 -4.40 -0.69
N TYR A 65 3.03 -4.54 -1.77
CA TYR A 65 3.05 -5.70 -2.67
C TYR A 65 3.37 -5.27 -4.09
N ALA A 66 4.50 -4.58 -4.27
CA ALA A 66 4.93 -4.08 -5.57
C ALA A 66 4.96 -5.19 -6.60
N ALA A 67 3.99 -5.14 -7.44
CA ALA A 67 3.77 -6.17 -8.43
C ALA A 67 4.74 -6.02 -9.62
N GLY A 68 6.04 -6.26 -9.39
CA GLY A 68 7.07 -6.18 -10.43
C GLY A 68 7.62 -4.76 -10.61
N ARG A 69 7.76 -4.02 -9.53
CA ARG A 69 8.57 -2.81 -9.51
C ARG A 69 10.01 -3.19 -9.83
N SER A 70 10.49 -2.78 -10.97
CA SER A 70 11.85 -3.04 -11.43
C SER A 70 12.72 -1.79 -11.44
N ARG A 71 12.17 -0.65 -11.01
CA ARG A 71 12.82 0.66 -11.13
C ARG A 71 12.60 1.50 -9.88
N GLY A 72 13.60 2.33 -9.58
CA GLY A 72 13.56 3.31 -8.51
C GLY A 72 13.65 2.72 -7.11
N VAL A 73 13.83 3.59 -6.16
CA VAL A 73 13.90 3.29 -4.73
C VAL A 73 12.54 3.50 -4.07
N PRO A 74 12.25 2.86 -2.92
CA PRO A 74 10.97 2.99 -2.24
C PRO A 74 10.86 4.32 -1.46
N LEU A 75 10.62 5.43 -2.15
CA LEU A 75 10.47 6.77 -1.55
C LEU A 75 9.32 6.83 -0.54
N PHE A 76 8.30 5.99 -0.72
CA PHE A 76 7.17 5.92 0.22
C PHE A 76 7.58 5.49 1.64
N LEU A 77 8.74 4.86 1.84
CA LEU A 77 9.23 4.57 3.19
C LEU A 77 9.58 5.86 3.96
N LEU A 78 10.16 6.84 3.28
CA LEU A 78 10.40 8.15 3.88
C LEU A 78 9.07 8.91 4.11
N ALA A 79 8.06 8.70 3.26
CA ALA A 79 6.73 9.22 3.48
C ALA A 79 6.07 8.60 4.72
N ALA A 80 6.17 7.27 4.89
CA ALA A 80 5.71 6.60 6.11
C ALA A 80 6.42 7.11 7.35
N ARG A 81 7.73 7.37 7.26
CA ARG A 81 8.50 7.99 8.35
C ARG A 81 7.99 9.37 8.74
N LEU A 82 7.62 10.22 7.76
CA LEU A 82 7.01 11.54 8.05
C LEU A 82 5.66 11.38 8.76
N VAL A 83 4.83 10.44 8.33
CA VAL A 83 3.55 10.14 8.98
C VAL A 83 3.79 9.66 10.42
N GLY A 84 4.82 8.83 10.64
CA GLY A 84 5.25 8.42 11.97
C GLY A 84 5.70 9.60 12.85
N GLN A 85 6.43 10.57 12.29
CA GLN A 85 6.83 11.79 13.02
C GLN A 85 5.64 12.70 13.38
N ALA A 86 4.54 12.59 12.64
CA ALA A 86 3.29 13.27 12.99
C ALA A 86 2.54 12.56 14.15
N GLY A 87 3.10 11.48 14.71
CA GLY A 87 2.57 10.78 15.89
C GLY A 87 1.69 9.56 15.56
N TYR A 88 1.59 9.13 14.30
CA TYR A 88 0.80 7.97 13.91
C TYR A 88 1.62 6.69 13.86
N SER A 89 1.04 5.59 14.32
CA SER A 89 1.58 4.24 14.18
C SER A 89 1.17 3.62 12.84
N ILE A 90 2.12 2.97 12.16
CA ILE A 90 1.90 2.39 10.84
C ILE A 90 2.19 0.88 10.88
N SER A 91 1.23 0.08 10.44
CA SER A 91 1.42 -1.33 10.15
C SER A 91 1.70 -1.51 8.66
N MET A 92 2.89 -1.95 8.33
CA MET A 92 3.28 -2.26 6.97
C MET A 92 3.47 -3.76 6.81
N HIS A 93 2.93 -4.31 5.75
CA HIS A 93 3.09 -5.73 5.42
C HIS A 93 3.30 -5.90 3.91
N GLY A 94 4.01 -6.95 3.51
CA GLY A 94 4.31 -7.05 2.10
C GLY A 94 5.19 -8.22 1.68
N TRP A 95 5.44 -8.25 0.38
CA TRP A 95 6.31 -9.19 -0.29
C TRP A 95 7.02 -8.54 -1.48
N ASN A 96 8.32 -8.73 -1.57
CA ASN A 96 9.20 -8.06 -2.54
C ASN A 96 9.67 -8.95 -3.71
N SER A 97 8.94 -10.03 -4.04
CA SER A 97 9.35 -10.88 -5.17
C SER A 97 9.38 -10.09 -6.49
N HIS A 98 10.36 -10.39 -7.33
CA HIS A 98 10.52 -9.83 -8.68
C HIS A 98 10.80 -8.31 -8.74
N GLN A 99 11.37 -7.76 -7.70
CA GLN A 99 11.88 -6.40 -7.67
C GLN A 99 13.40 -6.39 -7.95
N SER A 100 13.88 -5.27 -8.47
CA SER A 100 15.33 -5.04 -8.45
C SER A 100 15.79 -4.87 -6.99
N ALA A 101 17.06 -5.15 -6.70
CA ALA A 101 17.63 -4.94 -5.36
C ALA A 101 17.38 -3.50 -4.85
N ASN A 102 17.48 -2.50 -5.73
CA ASN A 102 17.25 -1.08 -5.40
C ASN A 102 15.80 -0.77 -5.00
N ALA A 103 14.84 -1.59 -5.39
CA ALA A 103 13.43 -1.43 -5.05
C ALA A 103 13.01 -2.28 -3.83
N SER A 104 13.96 -3.01 -3.22
CA SER A 104 13.70 -3.88 -2.07
C SER A 104 13.31 -3.05 -0.85
N VAL A 105 12.09 -3.25 -0.35
CA VAL A 105 11.62 -2.62 0.88
C VAL A 105 12.33 -3.21 2.09
N ARG A 106 12.55 -4.52 2.11
CA ARG A 106 13.14 -5.23 3.27
C ARG A 106 14.55 -4.79 3.60
N GLU A 107 15.36 -4.50 2.58
CA GLU A 107 16.76 -4.09 2.78
C GLU A 107 16.89 -2.70 3.36
N VAL A 108 15.85 -1.86 3.22
CA VAL A 108 15.88 -0.46 3.63
C VAL A 108 14.73 -0.08 4.57
N ILE A 109 14.04 -1.07 5.13
CA ILE A 109 12.84 -0.83 5.96
C ILE A 109 13.14 0.04 7.20
N ASP A 110 14.34 -0.03 7.74
CA ASP A 110 14.77 0.78 8.89
C ASP A 110 14.69 2.29 8.60
N LEU A 111 14.72 2.68 7.32
CA LEU A 111 14.54 4.07 6.92
C LEU A 111 13.11 4.58 7.14
N ALA A 112 12.14 3.70 7.26
CA ALA A 112 10.75 4.07 7.57
C ALA A 112 10.57 4.58 9.02
N GLY A 113 11.56 4.33 9.90
CA GLY A 113 11.54 4.83 11.27
C GLY A 113 10.79 3.95 12.27
N PRO A 114 10.87 4.28 13.56
CA PRO A 114 10.42 3.38 14.64
C PRO A 114 8.89 3.24 14.78
N GLN A 115 8.11 4.15 14.18
CA GLN A 115 6.64 4.08 14.19
C GLN A 115 6.07 3.15 13.12
N VAL A 116 6.93 2.60 12.24
CA VAL A 116 6.54 1.66 11.19
C VAL A 116 6.92 0.24 11.61
N ALA A 117 5.91 -0.59 11.86
CA ALA A 117 6.07 -2.02 12.09
C ALA A 117 5.88 -2.78 10.78
N TYR A 118 6.95 -3.39 10.26
CA TYR A 118 6.88 -4.19 9.03
C TYR A 118 6.83 -5.68 9.35
N THR A 119 5.84 -6.37 8.77
CA THR A 119 5.73 -7.83 8.90
C THR A 119 5.71 -8.48 7.50
N PRO A 120 6.68 -9.36 7.19
CA PRO A 120 6.69 -10.09 5.92
C PRO A 120 5.47 -11.01 5.76
N LEU A 121 4.97 -11.15 4.53
CA LEU A 121 3.80 -11.98 4.23
C LEU A 121 3.97 -13.43 4.67
N GLU A 122 5.14 -14.01 4.43
CA GLU A 122 5.44 -15.40 4.79
C GLU A 122 5.40 -15.65 6.31
N THR A 123 5.64 -14.62 7.11
CA THR A 123 5.50 -14.67 8.57
C THR A 123 4.06 -14.48 9.00
N LEU A 124 3.32 -13.57 8.33
CA LEU A 124 1.92 -13.31 8.62
C LEU A 124 1.01 -14.48 8.29
N SER A 125 1.20 -15.10 7.14
CA SER A 125 0.41 -16.23 6.66
C SER A 125 1.18 -17.04 5.62
N PRO A 126 1.79 -18.17 6.01
CA PRO A 126 2.42 -19.10 5.07
C PRO A 126 1.46 -19.59 3.99
N ALA A 127 0.18 -19.78 4.32
CA ALA A 127 -0.85 -20.19 3.36
C ALA A 127 -1.09 -19.10 2.29
N ALA A 128 -1.25 -17.85 2.72
CA ALA A 128 -1.38 -16.70 1.80
C ALA A 128 -0.13 -16.53 0.93
N PHE A 129 1.05 -16.73 1.51
CA PHE A 129 2.30 -16.71 0.77
C PHE A 129 2.37 -17.78 -0.32
N SER A 130 1.94 -19.00 -0.01
CA SER A 130 1.86 -20.09 -1.00
C SER A 130 0.92 -19.75 -2.15
N ILE A 131 -0.25 -19.16 -1.88
CA ILE A 131 -1.22 -18.73 -2.90
C ILE A 131 -0.61 -17.63 -3.78
N LEU A 132 0.08 -16.66 -3.20
CA LEU A 132 0.75 -15.60 -3.95
C LEU A 132 1.78 -16.18 -4.93
N ASN A 133 2.54 -17.19 -4.50
CA ASN A 133 3.60 -17.82 -5.29
C ASN A 133 3.08 -18.73 -6.40
N LEU A 134 1.78 -19.07 -6.44
CA LEU A 134 1.19 -19.78 -7.59
C LEU A 134 1.41 -19.04 -8.92
N ARG A 135 1.70 -17.73 -8.88
CA ARG A 135 2.09 -16.98 -10.08
C ARG A 135 3.28 -17.58 -10.84
N ASP A 136 4.22 -18.21 -10.12
CA ASP A 136 5.41 -18.81 -10.71
C ASP A 136 5.06 -20.10 -11.48
N THR A 137 4.07 -20.84 -11.00
CA THR A 137 3.52 -22.02 -11.69
C THR A 137 2.55 -21.64 -12.80
N LEU A 138 1.66 -20.66 -12.55
CA LEU A 138 0.62 -20.26 -13.50
C LEU A 138 1.11 -19.28 -14.58
N GLY A 139 2.30 -18.68 -14.40
CA GLY A 139 2.85 -17.66 -15.31
C GLY A 139 2.10 -16.31 -15.28
N LEU A 140 1.06 -16.17 -14.47
CA LEU A 140 0.19 -14.99 -14.38
C LEU A 140 -0.11 -14.65 -12.93
N ARG A 141 -0.29 -13.36 -12.67
CA ARG A 141 -0.80 -12.88 -11.39
C ARG A 141 -2.30 -13.12 -11.29
N SER A 142 -2.75 -13.54 -10.12
CA SER A 142 -4.17 -13.68 -9.80
C SER A 142 -4.73 -12.46 -9.05
N CYS A 143 -6.03 -12.48 -8.76
CA CYS A 143 -6.71 -11.52 -7.90
C CYS A 143 -6.11 -11.45 -6.49
N PHE A 144 -5.37 -12.47 -6.06
CA PHE A 144 -4.82 -12.55 -4.71
C PHE A 144 -3.86 -11.41 -4.38
N ASN A 145 -3.18 -10.84 -5.38
CA ASN A 145 -2.40 -9.61 -5.21
C ASN A 145 -3.26 -8.41 -4.74
N THR A 146 -4.51 -8.34 -5.18
CA THR A 146 -5.48 -7.32 -4.75
C THR A 146 -5.98 -7.62 -3.33
N VAL A 147 -6.34 -8.89 -3.06
CA VAL A 147 -6.76 -9.35 -1.74
C VAL A 147 -5.73 -9.02 -0.66
N LEU A 148 -4.45 -9.29 -0.93
CA LEU A 148 -3.36 -8.98 0.01
C LEU A 148 -3.23 -7.48 0.30
N ARG A 149 -3.47 -6.59 -0.68
CA ARG A 149 -3.46 -5.14 -0.45
C ARG A 149 -4.62 -4.66 0.43
N MET A 150 -5.71 -5.40 0.44
CA MET A 150 -6.92 -5.07 1.19
C MET A 150 -7.00 -5.78 2.55
N TRP A 151 -5.99 -6.58 2.88
CA TRP A 151 -6.02 -7.44 4.06
C TRP A 151 -6.19 -6.66 5.37
N ASN A 152 -5.36 -5.63 5.59
CA ASN A 152 -5.36 -4.83 6.81
C ASN A 152 -5.30 -5.71 8.09
N PRO A 153 -4.19 -6.46 8.29
CA PRO A 153 -4.11 -7.46 9.36
C PRO A 153 -4.00 -6.86 10.76
N SER A 154 -3.72 -5.57 10.88
CA SER A 154 -3.71 -4.81 12.15
C SER A 154 -5.08 -4.21 12.51
N GLU A 155 -6.09 -4.38 11.65
CA GLU A 155 -7.41 -3.77 11.79
C GLU A 155 -7.34 -2.23 11.96
N ALA A 156 -6.41 -1.60 11.27
CA ALA A 156 -6.25 -0.16 11.30
C ALA A 156 -7.51 0.56 10.77
N PRO A 157 -7.96 1.65 11.40
CA PRO A 157 -9.13 2.40 10.95
C PRO A 157 -8.93 3.05 9.58
N ALA A 158 -7.69 3.38 9.23
CA ALA A 158 -7.32 3.96 7.95
C ALA A 158 -6.36 3.03 7.17
N THR A 159 -6.47 3.01 5.84
CA THR A 159 -5.55 2.28 4.97
C THR A 159 -5.22 3.08 3.71
N VAL A 160 -4.02 2.90 3.19
CA VAL A 160 -3.58 3.49 1.92
C VAL A 160 -3.15 2.39 0.96
N GLN A 161 -3.55 2.48 -0.31
CA GLN A 161 -3.31 1.41 -1.27
C GLN A 161 -2.84 1.97 -2.62
N GLY A 162 -1.76 1.40 -3.13
CA GLY A 162 -1.32 1.65 -4.50
C GLY A 162 -1.86 0.58 -5.45
N VAL A 163 -2.30 0.99 -6.64
CA VAL A 163 -2.68 0.07 -7.72
C VAL A 163 -1.83 0.29 -8.96
N PHE A 164 -1.61 -0.77 -9.72
CA PHE A 164 -0.93 -0.68 -11.01
C PHE A 164 -1.91 -0.28 -12.13
N HIS A 165 -3.10 -0.89 -12.16
CA HIS A 165 -4.15 -0.60 -13.15
C HIS A 165 -5.21 0.34 -12.56
N PRO A 166 -5.52 1.45 -13.23
CA PRO A 166 -6.48 2.45 -12.73
C PRO A 166 -7.87 1.92 -12.39
N SER A 167 -8.36 0.90 -13.11
CA SER A 167 -9.68 0.29 -12.88
C SER A 167 -9.83 -0.33 -11.49
N TYR A 168 -8.73 -0.79 -10.89
CA TYR A 168 -8.77 -1.39 -9.57
C TYR A 168 -9.03 -0.40 -8.43
N ARG A 169 -8.92 0.92 -8.66
CA ARG A 169 -9.24 1.93 -7.63
C ARG A 169 -10.71 1.86 -7.20
N SER A 170 -11.62 1.82 -8.17
CA SER A 170 -13.06 1.72 -7.90
C SER A 170 -13.42 0.34 -7.34
N LEU A 171 -12.87 -0.74 -7.91
CA LEU A 171 -13.09 -2.11 -7.44
C LEU A 171 -12.71 -2.26 -5.96
N GLN A 172 -11.51 -1.81 -5.58
CA GLN A 172 -11.04 -1.91 -4.19
C GLN A 172 -11.83 -1.01 -3.24
N ALA A 173 -12.25 0.18 -3.67
CA ALA A 173 -13.08 1.06 -2.83
C ALA A 173 -14.45 0.41 -2.54
N GLN A 174 -15.10 -0.19 -3.54
CA GLN A 174 -16.35 -0.91 -3.37
C GLN A 174 -16.18 -2.14 -2.46
N ALA A 175 -15.16 -2.95 -2.70
CA ALA A 175 -14.87 -4.11 -1.86
C ALA A 175 -14.55 -3.70 -0.40
N ALA A 176 -13.82 -2.61 -0.19
CA ALA A 176 -13.51 -2.09 1.14
C ALA A 176 -14.76 -1.61 1.88
N GLN A 177 -15.72 -1.02 1.17
CA GLN A 177 -17.00 -0.63 1.76
C GLN A 177 -17.79 -1.85 2.23
N LEU A 178 -17.82 -2.93 1.44
CA LEU A 178 -18.45 -4.20 1.86
C LEU A 178 -17.76 -4.82 3.10
N LEU A 179 -16.48 -4.53 3.30
CA LEU A 179 -15.70 -4.98 4.47
C LEU A 179 -15.82 -4.03 5.67
N GLY A 180 -16.58 -2.95 5.58
CA GLY A 180 -16.76 -1.98 6.67
C GLY A 180 -15.55 -1.07 6.92
N GLN A 181 -14.61 -0.95 5.96
CA GLN A 181 -13.48 -0.02 6.09
C GLN A 181 -14.00 1.41 6.18
N GLN A 182 -13.47 2.20 7.12
CA GLN A 182 -13.92 3.57 7.35
C GLN A 182 -13.17 4.57 6.47
N ASP A 183 -11.85 4.56 6.52
CA ASP A 183 -11.03 5.52 5.80
C ASP A 183 -10.04 4.79 4.88
N LEU A 184 -10.04 5.16 3.61
CA LEU A 184 -9.22 4.50 2.58
C LEU A 184 -8.86 5.49 1.49
N SER A 185 -7.59 5.52 1.11
CA SER A 185 -7.14 6.19 -0.10
C SER A 185 -6.45 5.23 -1.05
N ILE A 186 -6.89 5.25 -2.32
CA ILE A 186 -6.34 4.41 -3.38
C ILE A 186 -5.88 5.30 -4.53
N ILE A 187 -4.63 5.16 -4.92
CA ILE A 187 -4.06 5.87 -6.07
C ILE A 187 -3.42 4.89 -7.07
N LYS A 188 -3.31 5.32 -8.32
CA LYS A 188 -2.36 4.68 -9.24
C LYS A 188 -0.97 5.16 -8.89
N GLY A 189 -0.19 4.32 -8.24
CA GLY A 189 1.14 4.65 -7.77
C GLY A 189 2.28 4.03 -8.59
N GLY A 190 3.51 4.37 -8.22
CA GLY A 190 4.72 3.85 -8.84
C GLY A 190 4.86 2.34 -8.64
N GLY A 191 4.81 1.56 -9.73
CA GLY A 191 4.89 0.10 -9.65
C GLY A 191 3.76 -0.58 -8.87
N GLY A 192 2.67 0.13 -8.55
CA GLY A 192 1.56 -0.37 -7.74
C GLY A 192 1.73 -0.14 -6.24
N GLU A 193 2.74 0.60 -5.82
CA GLU A 193 2.90 1.10 -4.45
C GLU A 193 2.11 2.39 -4.24
N PHE A 194 1.80 2.71 -2.98
CA PHE A 194 1.18 3.99 -2.64
C PHE A 194 2.25 5.08 -2.64
N GLU A 195 2.49 5.62 -3.83
CA GLU A 195 3.52 6.62 -4.08
C GLU A 195 3.01 7.63 -5.11
N ARG A 196 2.86 8.89 -4.68
CA ARG A 196 2.28 9.98 -5.47
C ARG A 196 3.31 10.52 -6.46
N HIS A 197 2.93 10.64 -7.73
CA HIS A 197 3.70 11.39 -8.70
C HIS A 197 3.55 12.89 -8.42
N PRO A 198 4.64 13.65 -8.17
CA PRO A 198 4.54 15.03 -7.69
C PRO A 198 4.11 16.02 -8.76
N SER A 199 4.27 15.68 -10.06
CA SER A 199 4.04 16.59 -11.18
C SER A 199 2.79 16.26 -11.99
N LYS A 200 1.87 15.46 -11.44
CA LYS A 200 0.63 15.07 -12.13
C LYS A 200 -0.58 15.20 -11.21
N ASP A 201 -1.72 15.46 -11.82
CA ASP A 201 -3.00 15.24 -11.17
C ASP A 201 -3.13 13.77 -10.77
N ILE A 202 -3.37 13.53 -9.50
CA ILE A 202 -3.57 12.18 -8.96
C ILE A 202 -5.02 12.00 -8.59
N ALA A 203 -5.72 11.20 -9.37
CA ALA A 203 -7.07 10.78 -9.04
C ALA A 203 -7.02 9.78 -7.87
N LEU A 204 -7.55 10.20 -6.73
CA LEU A 204 -7.69 9.45 -5.49
C LEU A 204 -9.11 8.93 -5.39
N PHE A 205 -9.25 7.64 -5.15
CA PHE A 205 -10.51 6.94 -4.88
C PHE A 205 -10.42 6.39 -3.46
N GLY A 206 -11.54 6.14 -2.83
CA GLY A 206 -11.54 5.48 -1.53
C GLY A 206 -12.81 5.70 -0.73
N LEU A 207 -12.62 5.70 0.58
CA LEU A 207 -13.68 5.88 1.56
C LEU A 207 -13.27 6.96 2.57
N ARG A 208 -14.25 7.73 3.03
CA ARG A 208 -14.14 8.63 4.17
C ARG A 208 -15.39 8.48 5.01
N ASP A 209 -15.23 8.13 6.28
CA ASP A 209 -16.34 7.77 7.16
C ASP A 209 -17.26 6.69 6.55
N GLY A 210 -16.68 5.70 5.86
CA GLY A 210 -17.40 4.63 5.17
C GLY A 210 -18.11 5.02 3.87
N ALA A 211 -18.10 6.30 3.50
CA ALA A 211 -18.71 6.79 2.27
C ALA A 211 -17.69 6.87 1.12
N HIS A 212 -18.10 6.51 -0.09
CA HIS A 212 -17.26 6.62 -1.28
C HIS A 212 -16.84 8.06 -1.54
N ILE A 213 -15.56 8.22 -1.84
CA ILE A 213 -14.99 9.49 -2.28
C ILE A 213 -14.21 9.33 -3.58
N GLN A 214 -14.22 10.41 -4.35
CA GLN A 214 -13.31 10.62 -5.47
C GLN A 214 -12.80 12.06 -5.41
N GLN A 215 -11.50 12.21 -5.36
CA GLN A 215 -10.81 13.50 -5.24
C GLN A 215 -9.68 13.56 -6.26
N THR A 216 -9.18 14.76 -6.53
CA THR A 216 -7.98 14.97 -7.32
C THR A 216 -6.97 15.75 -6.49
N ALA A 217 -5.79 15.17 -6.28
CA ALA A 217 -4.65 15.88 -5.72
C ALA A 217 -3.88 16.55 -6.85
N ALA A 218 -3.81 17.87 -6.81
CA ALA A 218 -3.14 18.69 -7.82
C ALA A 218 -1.61 18.46 -7.83
N PRO A 219 -0.91 18.76 -8.94
CA PRO A 219 0.55 18.69 -8.99
C PRO A 219 1.19 19.59 -7.92
N ILE A 220 2.32 19.13 -7.38
CA ILE A 220 3.15 19.86 -6.41
C ILE A 220 4.29 20.59 -7.14
N LEU A 221 4.76 19.99 -8.24
CA LEU A 221 5.85 20.49 -9.06
C LEU A 221 5.41 20.60 -10.52
N ASP A 222 6.02 21.53 -11.24
CA ASP A 222 6.00 21.60 -12.70
C ASP A 222 7.29 20.93 -13.23
N ASP A 223 7.25 19.61 -13.40
CA ASP A 223 8.36 18.79 -13.87
C ASP A 223 7.81 17.66 -14.73
N THR A 224 8.49 17.30 -15.82
CA THR A 224 8.07 16.27 -16.78
C THR A 224 8.72 14.92 -16.55
N ARG A 225 9.55 14.75 -15.51
CA ARG A 225 10.21 13.47 -15.19
C ARG A 225 9.19 12.34 -14.96
N ARG A 226 9.62 11.11 -15.22
CA ARG A 226 8.90 9.93 -14.74
C ARG A 226 9.15 9.75 -13.25
N LEU A 227 8.20 9.15 -12.55
CA LEU A 227 8.34 8.89 -11.11
C LEU A 227 9.60 8.08 -10.79
N HIS A 228 9.92 7.11 -11.64
CA HIS A 228 11.14 6.30 -11.55
C HIS A 228 11.71 6.09 -12.94
N GLU A 229 12.91 6.56 -13.16
CA GLU A 229 13.66 6.31 -14.38
C GLU A 229 14.58 5.08 -14.24
N THR A 230 15.02 4.54 -15.38
CA THR A 230 15.93 3.40 -15.39
C THR A 230 17.32 3.87 -15.01
N GLY A 231 17.88 3.33 -13.92
CA GLY A 231 19.21 3.68 -13.43
C GLY A 231 19.26 4.71 -12.30
N ASP A 232 18.13 5.32 -11.94
CA ASP A 232 18.09 6.23 -10.80
C ASP A 232 18.28 5.45 -9.48
N VAL A 233 19.43 5.63 -8.87
CA VAL A 233 19.73 5.16 -7.51
C VAL A 233 19.84 6.40 -6.64
N ILE A 234 18.75 6.72 -5.93
CA ILE A 234 18.76 7.82 -4.95
C ILE A 234 19.21 7.24 -3.61
N ASP A 235 20.20 7.86 -2.98
CA ASP A 235 20.56 7.58 -1.59
C ASP A 235 19.43 8.06 -0.67
N LEU A 236 18.52 7.16 -0.30
CA LEU A 236 17.37 7.45 0.57
C LEU A 236 17.82 8.01 1.92
N GLN A 237 18.90 7.47 2.49
CA GLN A 237 19.43 7.95 3.75
C GLN A 237 20.04 9.35 3.60
N GLY A 238 20.78 9.59 2.53
CA GLY A 238 21.32 10.90 2.19
C GLY A 238 20.23 11.94 1.94
N LEU A 239 19.14 11.57 1.25
CA LEU A 239 17.97 12.41 1.04
C LEU A 239 17.30 12.77 2.38
N TRP A 240 17.11 11.80 3.26
CA TRP A 240 16.56 12.05 4.60
C TRP A 240 17.46 12.99 5.42
N GLN A 241 18.76 12.78 5.36
CA GLN A 241 19.76 13.55 6.12
C GLN A 241 20.06 14.93 5.52
N GLY A 242 19.52 15.25 4.35
CA GLY A 242 19.81 16.53 3.65
C GLY A 242 21.16 16.56 2.96
N ARG A 243 21.85 15.42 2.80
CA ARG A 243 23.10 15.32 2.01
C ARG A 243 22.83 15.23 0.50
N VAL A 244 21.65 14.75 0.13
CA VAL A 244 21.14 14.71 -1.24
C VAL A 244 19.97 15.69 -1.32
N ASP A 245 20.03 16.61 -2.28
CA ASP A 245 18.93 17.54 -2.59
C ASP A 245 18.35 17.16 -3.96
N ASP A 246 17.22 16.47 -3.95
CA ASP A 246 16.42 16.18 -5.14
C ASP A 246 14.98 16.65 -4.91
N PRO A 247 14.63 17.83 -5.46
CA PRO A 247 13.30 18.42 -5.28
C PRO A 247 12.15 17.49 -5.73
N PHE A 248 12.36 16.66 -6.75
CA PHE A 248 11.36 15.73 -7.23
C PHE A 248 11.15 14.56 -6.25
N ALA A 249 12.23 13.99 -5.73
CA ALA A 249 12.16 12.96 -4.71
C ALA A 249 11.53 13.49 -3.41
N ILE A 250 11.93 14.69 -2.97
CA ILE A 250 11.34 15.36 -1.80
C ILE A 250 9.84 15.58 -1.99
N ALA A 251 9.42 16.08 -3.16
CA ALA A 251 8.01 16.29 -3.46
C ALA A 251 7.23 14.96 -3.58
N THR A 252 7.87 13.87 -4.05
CA THR A 252 7.29 12.53 -4.04
C THR A 252 7.05 12.06 -2.60
N VAL A 253 8.03 12.21 -1.72
CA VAL A 253 7.93 11.86 -0.29
C VAL A 253 6.85 12.68 0.40
N THR A 254 6.93 14.02 0.32
CA THR A 254 5.98 14.91 1.00
C THR A 254 4.57 14.75 0.46
N GLY A 255 4.40 14.65 -0.86
CA GLY A 255 3.10 14.44 -1.48
C GLY A 255 2.47 13.09 -1.14
N THR A 256 3.27 12.03 -1.01
CA THR A 256 2.79 10.71 -0.57
C THR A 256 2.38 10.74 0.90
N ALA A 257 3.19 11.36 1.76
CA ALA A 257 2.86 11.55 3.17
C ALA A 257 1.58 12.40 3.35
N ALA A 258 1.40 13.43 2.53
CA ALA A 258 0.20 14.28 2.56
C ALA A 258 -1.08 13.47 2.31
N LEU A 259 -1.08 12.56 1.30
CA LEU A 259 -2.24 11.71 1.04
C LEU A 259 -2.52 10.76 2.21
N ALA A 260 -1.48 10.21 2.84
CA ALA A 260 -1.63 9.34 4.01
C ALA A 260 -2.17 10.12 5.23
N LEU A 261 -1.63 11.32 5.51
CA LEU A 261 -2.10 12.20 6.59
C LEU A 261 -3.56 12.65 6.36
N TRP A 262 -3.92 12.93 5.10
CA TRP A 262 -5.31 13.25 4.78
C TRP A 262 -6.24 12.04 5.01
N THR A 263 -5.80 10.83 4.67
CA THR A 263 -6.56 9.59 4.93
C THR A 263 -6.76 9.37 6.43
N LEU A 264 -5.76 9.67 7.25
CA LEU A 264 -5.81 9.66 8.71
C LEU A 264 -6.65 10.80 9.32
N LYS A 265 -7.22 11.69 8.50
CA LYS A 265 -7.95 12.89 8.96
C LYS A 265 -7.10 13.86 9.78
N ALA A 266 -5.76 13.79 9.65
CA ALA A 266 -4.85 14.76 10.28
C ALA A 266 -5.07 16.18 9.74
N SER A 267 -5.72 16.28 8.59
CA SER A 267 -6.02 17.55 7.91
C SER A 267 -7.38 17.47 7.22
N PRO A 268 -8.17 18.54 7.21
CA PRO A 268 -9.49 18.56 6.59
C PRO A 268 -9.44 18.57 5.06
N THR A 269 -8.37 19.10 4.46
CA THR A 269 -8.22 19.19 2.99
C THR A 269 -6.89 18.64 2.51
N LEU A 270 -6.84 18.22 1.23
CA LEU A 270 -5.60 17.77 0.58
C LEU A 270 -4.53 18.88 0.56
N SER A 271 -4.92 20.13 0.30
CA SER A 271 -3.97 21.25 0.29
C SER A 271 -3.34 21.49 1.65
N GLN A 272 -4.11 21.41 2.74
CA GLN A 272 -3.57 21.55 4.10
C GLN A 272 -2.70 20.34 4.46
N ALA A 273 -3.02 19.14 3.96
CA ALA A 273 -2.18 17.97 4.13
C ALA A 273 -0.83 18.13 3.40
N ASP A 274 -0.82 18.71 2.19
CA ASP A 274 0.41 19.02 1.46
C ASP A 274 1.29 20.02 2.26
N GLN A 275 0.69 21.06 2.84
CA GLN A 275 1.40 22.03 3.69
C GLN A 275 1.96 21.38 4.96
N MET A 276 1.14 20.54 5.63
CA MET A 276 1.55 19.79 6.83
C MET A 276 2.74 18.88 6.53
N ALA A 277 2.66 18.08 5.46
CA ALA A 277 3.73 17.16 5.08
C ALA A 277 5.04 17.91 4.72
N ARG A 278 4.93 19.08 4.07
CA ARG A 278 6.07 19.93 3.79
C ARG A 278 6.70 20.47 5.09
N SER A 279 5.90 20.98 6.01
CA SER A 279 6.40 21.46 7.30
C SER A 279 7.07 20.36 8.12
N LEU A 280 6.52 19.13 8.12
CA LEU A 280 7.15 17.97 8.75
C LEU A 280 8.50 17.64 8.11
N TRP A 281 8.60 17.72 6.78
CA TRP A 281 9.87 17.50 6.08
C TRP A 281 10.92 18.55 6.47
N ASP A 282 10.56 19.81 6.50
CA ASP A 282 11.46 20.91 6.83
C ASP A 282 11.95 20.83 8.29
N GLN A 283 11.11 20.30 9.19
CA GLN A 283 11.39 20.13 10.62
C GLN A 283 11.94 18.74 10.98
N ARG A 284 12.13 17.83 10.03
CA ARG A 284 12.42 16.39 10.28
C ARG A 284 13.63 16.09 11.16
N HIS A 285 14.53 17.06 11.35
CA HIS A 285 15.71 16.93 12.20
C HIS A 285 15.58 17.61 13.58
N GLN A 286 14.56 18.44 13.80
CA GLN A 286 14.42 19.22 15.02
C GLN A 286 13.93 18.38 16.21
N SER A 287 13.32 17.23 15.96
CA SER A 287 12.77 16.34 17.02
C SER A 287 13.82 15.65 17.88
N LYS A 288 15.12 15.76 17.57
CA LYS A 288 16.19 15.13 18.33
C LYS A 288 16.73 15.97 19.51
N GLU A 289 16.47 17.27 19.53
CA GLU A 289 17.01 18.17 20.56
C GLU A 289 16.13 18.29 21.81
N GLN A 290 14.88 17.80 21.77
CA GLN A 290 13.96 17.90 22.93
C GLN A 290 13.94 16.65 23.83
N SER A 291 14.75 15.63 23.55
CA SER A 291 14.82 14.37 24.32
C SER A 291 16.22 14.08 24.86
N ALA A 292 17.08 15.08 24.97
CA ALA A 292 18.42 14.96 25.56
C ALA A 292 18.48 15.65 26.94
#